data_9e8ee87ab5017a159cba4d4b17726f31
#
_entry.id   9e8ee87ab5017a159cba4d4b17726f31
#
_cell.length_a   1.000
_cell.length_b   1.000
_cell.length_c   1.000
_cell.angle_alpha   90.00
_cell.angle_beta   90.00
_cell.angle_gamma   90.00
#
_symmetry.space_group_name_H-M   'P 1'
#
loop_
_entity.id
_entity.type
_entity.pdbx_description
1 polymer ?
#
loop_
_entity_poly.entity_id
_entity_poly.type
_entity_poly.pdbx_seq_one_letter_code
_entity_poly.pdbx_strand_id
1 'polypeptide(L)'
;FLYQESVHKQTIVKDIIYFEPGHILPPFEFSHDKLSFGAELYKTDSENQQLAHLSGLTVYSSENEKIIFLLRKLVLANAKEFIGIQEARYLMDIMEKKYSELVKELQRQLGIGKIVDILQRLVEENISIRDLRTIFETLIFWSAKEKDVVLLCEYVRISLRRHILGRYGVGGTMLHVWLIGSELENELRESIRQTSSGSYLNITPERTEQIILLLKQVVTPENNGVLLTA
;
A
#
# COMPACT_ATOMS: atom_id res chain seq x y z
N PHE A 1 -16.18 -10.47 -12.70
CA PHE A 1 -16.41 -11.87 -13.13
C PHE A 1 -15.14 -12.73 -12.99
N LEU A 2 -14.00 -12.35 -13.57
CA LEU A 2 -12.74 -13.11 -13.47
C LEU A 2 -12.23 -13.26 -12.01
N TYR A 3 -12.43 -12.25 -11.18
CA TYR A 3 -12.03 -12.27 -9.77
C TYR A 3 -12.92 -13.16 -8.90
N GLN A 4 -14.20 -13.28 -9.24
CA GLN A 4 -15.14 -14.13 -8.51
C GLN A 4 -14.80 -15.62 -8.66
N GLU A 5 -14.35 -16.05 -9.86
CA GLU A 5 -13.85 -17.41 -10.07
C GLU A 5 -12.58 -17.73 -9.29
N SER A 6 -11.65 -16.76 -9.20
CA SER A 6 -10.40 -16.95 -8.46
C SER A 6 -10.62 -17.10 -6.96
N VAL A 7 -11.55 -16.35 -6.38
CA VAL A 7 -11.94 -16.48 -4.97
C VAL A 7 -12.64 -17.82 -4.74
N HIS A 8 -13.54 -18.22 -5.61
CA HIS A 8 -14.33 -19.45 -5.43
C HIS A 8 -13.49 -20.74 -5.54
N LYS A 9 -12.49 -20.77 -6.43
CA LYS A 9 -11.60 -21.93 -6.59
C LYS A 9 -10.65 -22.17 -5.41
N GLN A 10 -10.40 -21.16 -4.58
CA GLN A 10 -9.46 -21.27 -3.45
C GLN A 10 -10.13 -21.47 -2.09
N THR A 11 -11.45 -21.44 -2.02
CA THR A 11 -12.19 -21.27 -0.77
C THR A 11 -12.46 -22.55 0.00
N ILE A 12 -12.30 -23.73 -0.58
CA ILE A 12 -12.89 -24.93 0.03
C ILE A 12 -11.87 -26.06 0.20
N VAL A 13 -10.99 -25.88 1.17
CA VAL A 13 -10.36 -27.03 1.84
C VAL A 13 -10.87 -27.02 3.28
N LYS A 14 -11.68 -28.02 3.65
CA LYS A 14 -12.39 -28.06 4.94
C LYS A 14 -11.48 -28.07 6.16
N ASP A 15 -10.32 -28.67 6.04
CA ASP A 15 -9.40 -28.90 7.16
C ASP A 15 -8.23 -27.91 7.21
N ILE A 16 -8.32 -26.80 6.49
CA ILE A 16 -7.31 -25.73 6.44
C ILE A 16 -7.93 -24.44 6.99
N ILE A 17 -7.17 -23.75 7.81
CA ILE A 17 -7.48 -22.39 8.27
C ILE A 17 -6.54 -21.39 7.60
N TYR A 18 -7.04 -20.18 7.35
CA TYR A 18 -6.23 -19.05 6.93
C TYR A 18 -5.92 -18.15 8.12
N PHE A 19 -4.76 -17.50 8.09
CA PHE A 19 -4.40 -16.56 9.15
C PHE A 19 -3.61 -15.36 8.59
N GLU A 20 -3.58 -14.28 9.33
CA GLU A 20 -2.68 -13.16 9.08
C GLU A 20 -1.42 -13.33 9.92
N PRO A 21 -0.21 -13.31 9.29
CA PRO A 21 1.03 -13.38 10.04
C PRO A 21 1.16 -12.18 10.96
N GLY A 22 1.53 -12.45 12.20
CA GLY A 22 1.86 -11.41 13.18
C GLY A 22 3.34 -11.02 13.10
N HIS A 23 3.80 -10.30 14.10
CA HIS A 23 5.22 -9.92 14.25
C HIS A 23 6.12 -11.06 14.70
N ILE A 24 5.55 -12.19 15.07
CA ILE A 24 6.25 -13.38 15.57
C ILE A 24 5.88 -14.54 14.65
N LEU A 25 6.87 -15.36 14.31
CA LEU A 25 6.63 -16.59 13.54
C LEU A 25 5.66 -17.50 14.29
N PRO A 26 4.68 -18.10 13.58
CA PRO A 26 3.78 -19.07 14.18
C PRO A 26 4.56 -20.25 14.77
N PRO A 27 4.19 -20.73 15.97
CA PRO A 27 4.85 -21.89 16.58
C PRO A 27 4.39 -23.23 16.02
N PHE A 28 3.87 -23.26 14.79
CA PHE A 28 3.36 -24.43 14.08
C PHE A 28 3.75 -24.40 12.60
N GLU A 29 3.67 -25.54 11.95
CA GLU A 29 3.92 -25.63 10.51
C GLU A 29 2.81 -24.92 9.72
N PHE A 30 3.21 -24.17 8.73
CA PHE A 30 2.30 -23.44 7.85
C PHE A 30 2.83 -23.44 6.41
N SER A 31 1.93 -23.24 5.47
CA SER A 31 2.26 -23.03 4.07
C SER A 31 1.94 -21.58 3.67
N HIS A 32 2.70 -21.09 2.71
CA HIS A 32 2.58 -19.74 2.19
C HIS A 32 2.43 -19.80 0.67
N ASP A 33 1.30 -19.33 0.17
CA ASP A 33 0.98 -19.30 -1.25
C ASP A 33 0.82 -17.86 -1.72
N LYS A 34 1.17 -17.61 -2.99
CA LYS A 34 0.87 -16.35 -3.65
C LYS A 34 -0.39 -16.52 -4.49
N LEU A 35 -1.40 -15.71 -4.20
CA LEU A 35 -2.66 -15.71 -4.94
C LEU A 35 -2.49 -15.14 -6.37
N SER A 36 -3.37 -15.50 -7.28
CA SER A 36 -3.34 -15.07 -8.70
C SER A 36 -3.33 -13.54 -8.88
N PHE A 37 -3.86 -12.80 -7.91
CA PHE A 37 -3.86 -11.34 -7.87
C PHE A 37 -2.72 -10.74 -7.02
N GLY A 38 -1.67 -11.53 -6.74
CA GLY A 38 -0.43 -11.05 -6.12
C GLY A 38 -0.43 -10.99 -4.59
N ALA A 39 -1.57 -11.16 -3.93
CA ALA A 39 -1.64 -11.16 -2.47
C ALA A 39 -1.09 -12.47 -1.88
N GLU A 40 -0.55 -12.39 -0.66
CA GLU A 40 -0.02 -13.54 0.06
C GLU A 40 -1.09 -14.19 0.93
N LEU A 41 -1.12 -15.52 0.92
CA LEU A 41 -2.04 -16.36 1.68
C LEU A 41 -1.24 -17.30 2.59
N TYR A 42 -1.44 -17.15 3.89
CA TYR A 42 -0.89 -18.03 4.92
C TYR A 42 -1.96 -19.01 5.37
N LYS A 43 -1.63 -20.29 5.38
CA LYS A 43 -2.57 -21.37 5.73
C LYS A 43 -1.89 -22.47 6.55
N THR A 44 -2.65 -23.11 7.42
CA THR A 44 -2.24 -24.27 8.22
C THR A 44 -3.45 -25.19 8.46
N ASP A 45 -3.21 -26.36 9.02
CA ASP A 45 -4.27 -27.30 9.35
C ASP A 45 -5.16 -26.78 10.47
N SER A 46 -6.43 -27.18 10.46
CA SER A 46 -7.42 -26.76 11.45
C SER A 46 -7.08 -27.16 12.89
N GLU A 47 -6.25 -28.20 13.06
CA GLU A 47 -5.74 -28.64 14.37
C GLU A 47 -4.93 -27.53 15.07
N ASN A 48 -4.25 -26.67 14.31
CA ASN A 48 -3.46 -25.55 14.83
C ASN A 48 -4.29 -24.32 15.21
N GLN A 49 -5.62 -24.35 15.05
CA GLN A 49 -6.49 -23.17 15.27
C GLN A 49 -6.36 -22.61 16.70
N GLN A 50 -6.36 -23.48 17.72
CA GLN A 50 -6.24 -23.03 19.12
C GLN A 50 -4.86 -22.42 19.38
N LEU A 51 -3.81 -23.04 18.84
CA LEU A 51 -2.44 -22.54 19.00
C LEU A 51 -2.25 -21.20 18.29
N ALA A 52 -2.86 -21.02 17.12
CA ALA A 52 -2.85 -19.76 16.40
C ALA A 52 -3.55 -18.63 17.19
N HIS A 53 -4.70 -18.91 17.78
CA HIS A 53 -5.39 -17.94 18.66
C HIS A 53 -4.56 -17.60 19.91
N LEU A 54 -3.96 -18.58 20.56
CA LEU A 54 -3.09 -18.35 21.73
C LEU A 54 -1.84 -17.52 21.37
N SER A 55 -1.38 -17.63 20.13
CA SER A 55 -0.27 -16.83 19.61
C SER A 55 -0.70 -15.42 19.16
N GLY A 56 -1.96 -15.04 19.36
CA GLY A 56 -2.48 -13.71 19.02
C GLY A 56 -2.71 -13.49 17.52
N LEU A 57 -2.71 -14.56 16.71
CA LEU A 57 -2.96 -14.46 15.27
C LEU A 57 -4.45 -14.34 14.99
N THR A 58 -4.80 -13.54 13.97
CA THR A 58 -6.16 -13.49 13.45
C THR A 58 -6.39 -14.69 12.53
N VAL A 59 -7.36 -15.52 12.88
CA VAL A 59 -7.64 -16.79 12.20
C VAL A 59 -9.01 -16.74 11.52
N TYR A 60 -9.08 -17.32 10.33
CA TYR A 60 -10.29 -17.44 9.51
C TYR A 60 -10.55 -18.93 9.27
N SER A 61 -11.49 -19.50 10.02
CA SER A 61 -11.74 -20.96 10.03
C SER A 61 -13.00 -21.35 9.27
N SER A 62 -14.08 -20.57 9.41
CA SER A 62 -15.32 -20.87 8.69
C SER A 62 -15.23 -20.48 7.21
N GLU A 63 -16.06 -21.09 6.38
CA GLU A 63 -16.14 -20.80 4.94
C GLU A 63 -16.42 -19.32 4.67
N ASN A 64 -17.37 -18.74 5.40
CA ASN A 64 -17.71 -17.32 5.26
C ASN A 64 -16.55 -16.41 5.65
N GLU A 65 -15.84 -16.69 6.73
CA GLU A 65 -14.66 -15.92 7.13
C GLU A 65 -13.55 -15.99 6.09
N LYS A 66 -13.30 -17.17 5.53
CA LYS A 66 -12.31 -17.37 4.45
C LYS A 66 -12.69 -16.58 3.20
N ILE A 67 -13.97 -16.59 2.81
CA ILE A 67 -14.46 -15.81 1.66
C ILE A 67 -14.24 -14.32 1.92
N ILE A 68 -14.66 -13.81 3.07
CA ILE A 68 -14.50 -12.41 3.45
C ILE A 68 -13.00 -12.01 3.47
N PHE A 69 -12.16 -12.87 4.02
CA PHE A 69 -10.71 -12.66 4.04
C PHE A 69 -10.11 -12.55 2.64
N LEU A 70 -10.45 -13.50 1.75
CA LEU A 70 -9.98 -13.50 0.36
C LEU A 70 -10.51 -12.31 -0.43
N LEU A 71 -11.77 -11.94 -0.26
CA LEU A 71 -12.35 -10.74 -0.86
C LEU A 71 -11.65 -9.47 -0.37
N ARG A 72 -11.37 -9.37 0.93
CA ARG A 72 -10.60 -8.24 1.48
C ARG A 72 -9.20 -8.16 0.84
N LYS A 73 -8.49 -9.28 0.74
CA LYS A 73 -7.17 -9.35 0.08
C LYS A 73 -7.26 -8.92 -1.39
N LEU A 74 -8.27 -9.42 -2.11
CA LEU A 74 -8.51 -9.07 -3.50
C LEU A 74 -8.75 -7.56 -3.68
N VAL A 75 -9.66 -6.99 -2.88
CA VAL A 75 -10.00 -5.56 -2.95
C VAL A 75 -8.77 -4.70 -2.63
N LEU A 76 -8.00 -5.07 -1.60
CA LEU A 76 -6.79 -4.32 -1.24
C LEU A 76 -5.71 -4.40 -2.31
N ALA A 77 -5.51 -5.55 -2.92
CA ALA A 77 -4.51 -5.74 -3.98
C ALA A 77 -4.86 -4.96 -5.27
N ASN A 78 -6.14 -4.68 -5.49
CA ASN A 78 -6.63 -3.95 -6.67
C ASN A 78 -7.27 -2.61 -6.29
N ALA A 79 -6.94 -2.06 -5.14
CA ALA A 79 -7.63 -0.88 -4.58
C ALA A 79 -7.57 0.34 -5.51
N LYS A 80 -6.50 0.51 -6.29
CA LYS A 80 -6.36 1.59 -7.27
C LYS A 80 -7.41 1.54 -8.39
N GLU A 81 -7.87 0.33 -8.77
CA GLU A 81 -8.86 0.16 -9.84
C GLU A 81 -10.26 0.68 -9.43
N PHE A 82 -10.49 0.85 -8.14
CA PHE A 82 -11.73 1.44 -7.60
C PHE A 82 -11.70 2.97 -7.53
N ILE A 83 -10.62 3.62 -8.00
CA ILE A 83 -10.51 5.07 -8.02
C ILE A 83 -10.34 5.52 -9.47
N GLY A 84 -11.44 5.91 -10.09
CA GLY A 84 -11.47 6.53 -11.40
C GLY A 84 -11.90 8.01 -11.31
N ILE A 85 -12.15 8.58 -12.47
CA ILE A 85 -12.60 9.99 -12.58
C ILE A 85 -13.93 10.20 -11.86
N GLN A 86 -14.83 9.23 -11.89
CA GLN A 86 -16.16 9.36 -11.26
C GLN A 86 -16.05 9.35 -9.75
N GLU A 87 -15.25 8.45 -9.19
CA GLU A 87 -15.01 8.34 -7.76
C GLU A 87 -14.30 9.60 -7.22
N ALA A 88 -13.29 10.07 -7.96
CA ALA A 88 -12.61 11.32 -7.60
C ALA A 88 -13.57 12.51 -7.60
N ARG A 89 -14.45 12.64 -8.61
CA ARG A 89 -15.49 13.67 -8.64
C ARG A 89 -16.43 13.55 -7.44
N TYR A 90 -16.90 12.34 -7.15
CA TYR A 90 -17.76 12.09 -5.99
C TYR A 90 -17.10 12.52 -4.67
N LEU A 91 -15.82 12.20 -4.49
CA LEU A 91 -15.06 12.65 -3.33
C LEU A 91 -14.95 14.18 -3.27
N MET A 92 -14.74 14.83 -4.42
CA MET A 92 -14.70 16.28 -4.51
C MET A 92 -16.06 16.90 -4.21
N ASP A 93 -17.15 16.34 -4.70
CA ASP A 93 -18.52 16.82 -4.43
C ASP A 93 -18.87 16.73 -2.93
N ILE A 94 -18.43 15.67 -2.26
CA ILE A 94 -18.58 15.56 -0.80
C ILE A 94 -17.78 16.66 -0.09
N MET A 95 -16.55 16.90 -0.52
CA MET A 95 -15.69 17.94 0.04
C MET A 95 -16.23 19.35 -0.24
N GLU A 96 -16.80 19.59 -1.40
CA GLU A 96 -17.34 20.88 -1.80
C GLU A 96 -18.47 21.35 -0.88
N LYS A 97 -19.28 20.44 -0.35
CA LYS A 97 -20.35 20.77 0.61
C LYS A 97 -19.83 21.49 1.86
N LYS A 98 -18.60 21.20 2.27
CA LYS A 98 -18.00 21.77 3.49
C LYS A 98 -16.84 22.73 3.20
N TYR A 99 -16.13 22.51 2.10
CA TYR A 99 -14.90 23.22 1.73
C TYR A 99 -14.96 23.67 0.27
N SER A 100 -15.98 24.43 -0.10
CA SER A 100 -16.28 24.84 -1.49
C SER A 100 -15.08 25.54 -2.14
N GLU A 101 -14.48 26.53 -1.45
CA GLU A 101 -13.36 27.30 -2.02
C GLU A 101 -12.10 26.43 -2.21
N LEU A 102 -11.88 25.46 -1.32
CA LEU A 102 -10.77 24.53 -1.44
C LEU A 102 -10.90 23.69 -2.73
N VAL A 103 -12.08 23.15 -3.00
CA VAL A 103 -12.34 22.32 -4.17
C VAL A 103 -12.23 23.13 -5.46
N LYS A 104 -12.80 24.33 -5.50
CA LYS A 104 -12.69 25.23 -6.66
C LYS A 104 -11.24 25.56 -6.98
N GLU A 105 -10.45 25.88 -5.94
CA GLU A 105 -9.04 26.20 -6.13
C GLU A 105 -8.25 24.99 -6.63
N LEU A 106 -8.50 23.80 -6.08
CA LEU A 106 -7.88 22.56 -6.57
C LEU A 106 -8.18 22.31 -8.06
N GLN A 107 -9.44 22.44 -8.46
CA GLN A 107 -9.88 22.25 -9.85
C GLN A 107 -9.25 23.25 -10.81
N ARG A 108 -9.00 24.48 -10.33
CA ARG A 108 -8.33 25.51 -11.14
C ARG A 108 -6.87 25.19 -11.41
N GLN A 109 -6.19 24.57 -10.43
CA GLN A 109 -4.75 24.31 -10.51
C GLN A 109 -4.39 22.95 -11.09
N LEU A 110 -5.20 21.93 -10.82
CA LEU A 110 -4.96 20.54 -11.23
C LEU A 110 -6.15 19.97 -11.99
N GLY A 111 -5.85 19.39 -13.16
CA GLY A 111 -6.82 18.58 -13.90
C GLY A 111 -7.19 17.30 -13.13
N ILE A 112 -8.44 16.88 -13.27
CA ILE A 112 -9.00 15.71 -12.58
C ILE A 112 -8.15 14.44 -12.77
N GLY A 113 -7.55 14.24 -13.96
CA GLY A 113 -6.69 13.08 -14.22
C GLY A 113 -5.49 13.02 -13.28
N LYS A 114 -4.81 14.13 -13.03
CA LYS A 114 -3.68 14.17 -12.08
C LYS A 114 -4.13 13.92 -10.64
N ILE A 115 -5.33 14.37 -10.26
CA ILE A 115 -5.90 14.09 -8.95
C ILE A 115 -6.16 12.58 -8.81
N VAL A 116 -6.73 11.94 -9.82
CA VAL A 116 -6.93 10.49 -9.86
C VAL A 116 -5.61 9.75 -9.72
N ASP A 117 -4.59 10.11 -10.53
CA ASP A 117 -3.28 9.47 -10.50
C ASP A 117 -2.64 9.55 -9.10
N ILE A 118 -2.76 10.69 -8.43
CA ILE A 118 -2.23 10.85 -7.05
C ILE A 118 -3.01 9.99 -6.06
N LEU A 119 -4.34 10.00 -6.11
CA LEU A 119 -5.17 9.19 -5.21
C LEU A 119 -4.94 7.69 -5.43
N GLN A 120 -4.79 7.24 -6.68
CA GLN A 120 -4.47 5.86 -7.03
C GLN A 120 -3.12 5.43 -6.44
N ARG A 121 -2.08 6.25 -6.58
CA ARG A 121 -0.74 5.99 -6.02
C ARG A 121 -0.78 5.85 -4.49
N LEU A 122 -1.46 6.77 -3.80
CA LEU A 122 -1.62 6.70 -2.35
C LEU A 122 -2.30 5.40 -1.91
N VAL A 123 -3.39 5.03 -2.59
CA VAL A 123 -4.15 3.83 -2.27
C VAL A 123 -3.38 2.55 -2.62
N GLU A 124 -2.64 2.51 -3.72
CA GLU A 124 -1.77 1.40 -4.12
C GLU A 124 -0.71 1.10 -3.05
N GLU A 125 -0.20 2.14 -2.40
CA GLU A 125 0.73 2.04 -1.27
C GLU A 125 0.01 1.87 0.08
N ASN A 126 -1.28 1.60 0.06
CA ASN A 126 -2.11 1.47 1.24
C ASN A 126 -2.13 2.73 2.14
N ILE A 127 -1.87 3.91 1.60
CA ILE A 127 -2.00 5.17 2.33
C ILE A 127 -3.47 5.59 2.31
N SER A 128 -4.01 5.89 3.49
CA SER A 128 -5.41 6.29 3.61
C SER A 128 -5.66 7.66 2.99
N ILE A 129 -6.64 7.73 2.09
CA ILE A 129 -7.10 8.98 1.48
C ILE A 129 -8.26 9.64 2.23
N ARG A 130 -8.56 9.22 3.46
CA ARG A 130 -9.70 9.77 4.25
C ARG A 130 -9.53 11.24 4.60
N ASP A 131 -8.29 11.70 4.78
CA ASP A 131 -7.99 13.11 5.04
C ASP A 131 -7.83 13.88 3.72
N LEU A 132 -8.92 13.94 2.94
CA LEU A 132 -8.97 14.66 1.68
C LEU A 132 -8.64 16.15 1.84
N ARG A 133 -8.94 16.73 3.00
CA ARG A 133 -8.63 18.14 3.26
C ARG A 133 -7.13 18.39 3.21
N THR A 134 -6.36 17.67 4.00
CA THR A 134 -4.90 17.78 4.00
C THR A 134 -4.30 17.48 2.62
N ILE A 135 -4.83 16.45 1.92
CA ILE A 135 -4.40 16.11 0.57
C ILE A 135 -4.63 17.29 -0.39
N PHE A 136 -5.83 17.87 -0.41
CA PHE A 136 -6.19 18.95 -1.32
C PHE A 136 -5.44 20.25 -1.02
N GLU A 137 -5.33 20.64 0.27
CA GLU A 137 -4.52 21.80 0.70
C GLU A 137 -3.06 21.65 0.25
N THR A 138 -2.47 20.47 0.40
CA THR A 138 -1.10 20.18 -0.03
C THR A 138 -0.95 20.28 -1.55
N LEU A 139 -1.89 19.70 -2.30
CA LEU A 139 -1.87 19.74 -3.76
C LEU A 139 -1.99 21.16 -4.29
N ILE A 140 -2.86 21.99 -3.72
CA ILE A 140 -3.00 23.41 -4.09
C ILE A 140 -1.67 24.15 -3.87
N PHE A 141 -1.06 23.96 -2.70
CA PHE A 141 0.18 24.66 -2.36
C PHE A 141 1.34 24.31 -3.29
N TRP A 142 1.49 23.02 -3.60
CA TRP A 142 2.63 22.53 -4.36
C TRP A 142 2.41 22.55 -5.87
N SER A 143 1.18 22.39 -6.37
CA SER A 143 0.90 22.36 -7.82
C SER A 143 1.22 23.67 -8.54
N ALA A 144 1.35 24.79 -7.81
CA ALA A 144 1.83 26.05 -8.36
C ALA A 144 3.32 26.00 -8.74
N LYS A 145 4.11 25.16 -8.07
CA LYS A 145 5.58 25.07 -8.20
C LYS A 145 6.02 23.77 -8.89
N GLU A 146 5.24 22.72 -8.75
CA GLU A 146 5.56 21.38 -9.23
C GLU A 146 4.45 20.86 -10.17
N LYS A 147 4.83 20.20 -11.25
CA LYS A 147 3.90 19.62 -12.23
C LYS A 147 4.02 18.09 -12.33
N ASP A 148 5.07 17.53 -11.76
CA ASP A 148 5.30 16.09 -11.71
C ASP A 148 4.37 15.46 -10.67
N VAL A 149 3.57 14.50 -11.12
CA VAL A 149 2.60 13.77 -10.27
C VAL A 149 3.31 12.96 -9.18
N VAL A 150 4.49 12.42 -9.47
CA VAL A 150 5.27 11.62 -8.50
C VAL A 150 5.71 12.53 -7.35
N LEU A 151 6.29 13.69 -7.67
CA LEU A 151 6.73 14.65 -6.66
C LEU A 151 5.56 15.25 -5.87
N LEU A 152 4.44 15.54 -6.53
CA LEU A 152 3.22 15.97 -5.84
C LEU A 152 2.74 14.91 -4.85
N CYS A 153 2.82 13.62 -5.22
CA CYS A 153 2.46 12.52 -4.33
C CYS A 153 3.40 12.46 -3.11
N GLU A 154 4.72 12.71 -3.28
CA GLU A 154 5.68 12.79 -2.17
C GLU A 154 5.33 13.91 -1.19
N TYR A 155 5.00 15.10 -1.68
CA TYR A 155 4.56 16.19 -0.80
C TYR A 155 3.30 15.83 -0.01
N VAL A 156 2.35 15.12 -0.63
CA VAL A 156 1.17 14.60 0.06
C VAL A 156 1.56 13.58 1.13
N ARG A 157 2.48 12.65 0.86
CA ARG A 157 2.99 11.70 1.85
C ARG A 157 3.61 12.40 3.05
N ILE A 158 4.45 13.41 2.82
CA ILE A 158 5.05 14.22 3.88
C ILE A 158 3.96 14.89 4.74
N SER A 159 2.91 15.40 4.13
CA SER A 159 1.78 16.02 4.86
C SER A 159 0.98 15.00 5.67
N LEU A 160 0.85 13.77 5.16
CA LEU A 160 0.16 12.66 5.82
C LEU A 160 1.05 11.86 6.79
N ARG A 161 2.30 12.28 7.04
CA ARG A 161 3.28 11.53 7.83
C ARG A 161 2.76 11.01 9.18
N ARG A 162 1.91 11.77 9.87
CA ARG A 162 1.33 11.33 11.16
C ARG A 162 0.41 10.14 11.00
N HIS A 163 -0.40 10.11 9.93
CA HIS A 163 -1.29 8.99 9.61
C HIS A 163 -0.48 7.76 9.17
N ILE A 164 0.58 7.97 8.40
CA ILE A 164 1.49 6.91 7.94
C ILE A 164 2.20 6.30 9.15
N LEU A 165 2.83 7.12 9.99
CA LEU A 165 3.53 6.65 11.18
C LEU A 165 2.60 5.96 12.19
N GLY A 166 1.37 6.45 12.35
CA GLY A 166 0.38 5.82 13.24
C GLY A 166 0.03 4.38 12.82
N ARG A 167 0.19 4.03 11.56
CA ARG A 167 -0.01 2.67 11.06
C ARG A 167 1.13 1.72 11.43
N TYR A 168 2.37 2.22 11.45
CA TYR A 168 3.56 1.40 11.72
C TYR A 168 3.99 1.44 13.19
N GLY A 169 3.52 2.41 13.98
CA GLY A 169 3.88 2.62 15.36
C GLY A 169 2.90 2.04 16.39
N VAL A 170 2.01 1.14 15.99
CA VAL A 170 0.98 0.59 16.89
C VAL A 170 1.62 -0.28 17.98
N GLY A 171 1.63 0.21 19.21
CA GLY A 171 1.93 -0.55 20.41
C GLY A 171 3.40 -0.54 20.87
N GLY A 172 4.31 0.13 20.18
CA GLY A 172 5.73 0.18 20.56
C GLY A 172 6.29 1.59 20.66
N THR A 173 7.22 1.77 21.59
CA THR A 173 8.01 3.01 21.72
C THR A 173 9.17 3.08 20.72
N MET A 174 9.46 1.99 20.01
CA MET A 174 10.55 1.89 19.05
C MET A 174 10.04 1.48 17.67
N LEU A 175 10.50 2.20 16.64
CA LEU A 175 10.31 1.85 15.24
C LEU A 175 11.63 1.33 14.69
N HIS A 176 11.64 0.10 14.18
CA HIS A 176 12.79 -0.42 13.45
C HIS A 176 12.88 0.24 12.08
N VAL A 177 14.05 0.80 11.77
CA VAL A 177 14.25 1.57 10.55
C VAL A 177 15.49 1.02 9.84
N TRP A 178 15.35 0.79 8.54
CA TRP A 178 16.47 0.53 7.65
C TRP A 178 16.82 1.80 6.89
N LEU A 179 18.09 2.15 6.86
CA LEU A 179 18.60 3.25 6.05
C LEU A 179 19.24 2.69 4.79
N ILE A 180 18.92 3.26 3.64
CA ILE A 180 19.67 2.97 2.42
C ILE A 180 21.06 3.58 2.58
N GLY A 181 22.10 2.78 2.28
CA GLY A 181 23.48 3.28 2.28
C GLY A 181 23.69 4.38 1.25
N SER A 182 24.50 5.36 1.60
CA SER A 182 24.75 6.55 0.76
C SER A 182 25.22 6.23 -0.67
N GLU A 183 25.95 5.14 -0.86
CA GLU A 183 26.40 4.70 -2.19
C GLU A 183 25.21 4.32 -3.09
N LEU A 184 24.31 3.47 -2.59
CA LEU A 184 23.12 3.07 -3.34
C LEU A 184 22.15 4.24 -3.52
N GLU A 185 22.02 5.09 -2.51
CA GLU A 185 21.18 6.28 -2.61
C GLU A 185 21.68 7.25 -3.68
N ASN A 186 22.99 7.50 -3.76
CA ASN A 186 23.58 8.34 -4.78
C ASN A 186 23.42 7.72 -6.18
N GLU A 187 23.64 6.40 -6.32
CA GLU A 187 23.41 5.67 -7.57
C GLU A 187 21.97 5.86 -8.05
N LEU A 188 20.98 5.67 -7.18
CA LEU A 188 19.58 5.86 -7.50
C LEU A 188 19.28 7.31 -7.89
N ARG A 189 19.78 8.27 -7.12
CA ARG A 189 19.59 9.71 -7.35
C ARG A 189 20.20 10.15 -8.70
N GLU A 190 21.40 9.69 -9.03
CA GLU A 190 22.04 9.97 -10.30
C GLU A 190 21.36 9.29 -11.49
N SER A 191 20.60 8.24 -11.23
CA SER A 191 19.85 7.51 -12.27
C SER A 191 18.50 8.16 -12.58
N ILE A 192 18.03 9.13 -11.81
CA ILE A 192 16.77 9.83 -12.07
C ILE A 192 16.94 10.70 -13.33
N ARG A 193 16.02 10.52 -14.28
CA ARG A 193 15.91 11.34 -15.49
C ARG A 193 14.55 12.01 -15.50
N GLN A 194 14.54 13.30 -15.81
CA GLN A 194 13.34 14.09 -15.97
C GLN A 194 12.98 14.21 -17.44
N THR A 195 11.69 14.05 -17.74
CA THR A 195 11.10 14.28 -19.06
C THR A 195 9.91 15.22 -18.94
N SER A 196 9.39 15.65 -20.07
CA SER A 196 8.14 16.44 -20.12
C SER A 196 6.93 15.69 -19.56
N SER A 197 6.98 14.35 -19.48
CA SER A 197 5.92 13.50 -18.98
C SER A 197 6.09 13.07 -17.51
N GLY A 198 7.25 13.38 -16.88
CA GLY A 198 7.55 13.03 -15.50
C GLY A 198 8.98 12.48 -15.33
N SER A 199 9.27 12.05 -14.11
CA SER A 199 10.58 11.49 -13.73
C SER A 199 10.57 9.96 -13.84
N TYR A 200 11.68 9.36 -14.30
CA TYR A 200 11.87 7.91 -14.32
C TYR A 200 13.29 7.54 -13.91
N LEU A 201 13.46 6.29 -13.46
CA LEU A 201 14.77 5.72 -13.13
C LEU A 201 15.40 5.08 -14.39
N ASN A 202 16.58 5.54 -14.75
CA ASN A 202 17.37 4.98 -15.85
C ASN A 202 18.40 3.99 -15.29
N ILE A 203 17.94 2.82 -14.87
CA ILE A 203 18.74 1.72 -14.32
C ILE A 203 18.49 0.48 -15.19
N THR A 204 19.54 -0.33 -15.38
CA THR A 204 19.39 -1.57 -16.15
C THR A 204 18.52 -2.60 -15.39
N PRO A 205 17.82 -3.48 -16.12
CA PRO A 205 17.02 -4.54 -15.49
C PRO A 205 17.84 -5.42 -14.54
N GLU A 206 19.06 -5.77 -14.92
CA GLU A 206 19.96 -6.61 -14.11
C GLU A 206 20.32 -5.92 -12.79
N ARG A 207 20.59 -4.60 -12.83
CA ARG A 207 20.88 -3.83 -11.62
C ARG A 207 19.65 -3.67 -10.73
N THR A 208 18.47 -3.50 -11.33
CA THR A 208 17.20 -3.47 -10.62
C THR A 208 16.95 -4.79 -9.87
N GLU A 209 17.18 -5.94 -10.53
CA GLU A 209 17.05 -7.26 -9.88
C GLU A 209 18.05 -7.43 -8.73
N GLN A 210 19.29 -7.00 -8.88
CA GLN A 210 20.29 -7.04 -7.80
C GLN A 210 19.84 -6.23 -6.59
N ILE A 211 19.35 -5.00 -6.81
CA ILE A 211 18.86 -4.13 -5.72
C ILE A 211 17.66 -4.79 -5.03
N ILE A 212 16.71 -5.34 -5.78
CA ILE A 212 15.53 -6.04 -5.23
C ILE A 212 15.96 -7.25 -4.41
N LEU A 213 16.93 -8.03 -4.89
CA LEU A 213 17.45 -9.20 -4.16
C LEU A 213 18.12 -8.79 -2.84
N LEU A 214 18.94 -7.74 -2.84
CA LEU A 214 19.54 -7.20 -1.62
C LEU A 214 18.47 -6.74 -0.62
N LEU A 215 17.47 -5.99 -1.08
CA LEU A 215 16.37 -5.55 -0.22
C LEU A 215 15.59 -6.72 0.36
N LYS A 216 15.31 -7.76 -0.41
CA LYS A 216 14.61 -8.97 0.07
C LYS A 216 15.40 -9.76 1.10
N GLN A 217 16.73 -9.71 1.07
CA GLN A 217 17.57 -10.35 2.08
C GLN A 217 17.52 -9.63 3.43
N VAL A 218 17.36 -8.32 3.41
CA VAL A 218 17.36 -7.48 4.60
C VAL A 218 15.94 -7.30 5.16
N VAL A 219 14.98 -7.03 4.28
CA VAL A 219 13.57 -6.84 4.64
C VAL A 219 12.87 -8.20 4.60
N THR A 220 12.90 -8.91 5.73
CA THR A 220 12.17 -10.17 5.89
C THR A 220 10.86 -9.93 6.63
N PRO A 221 9.86 -10.82 6.50
CA PRO A 221 8.61 -10.73 7.29
C PRO A 221 8.84 -10.72 8.80
N GLU A 222 9.97 -11.25 9.24
CA GLU A 222 10.37 -11.34 10.66
C GLU A 222 10.89 -9.98 11.18
N ASN A 223 11.42 -9.16 10.29
CA ASN A 223 12.01 -7.88 10.60
C ASN A 223 11.05 -6.75 10.20
N ASN A 224 10.05 -6.50 11.01
CA ASN A 224 9.05 -5.46 10.74
C ASN A 224 9.68 -4.08 10.93
N GLY A 225 10.05 -3.44 9.83
CA GLY A 225 10.71 -2.14 9.82
C GLY A 225 10.28 -1.27 8.65
N VAL A 226 10.67 -0.01 8.69
CA VAL A 226 10.44 0.97 7.64
C VAL A 226 11.76 1.28 6.94
N LEU A 227 11.78 1.16 5.61
CA LEU A 227 12.91 1.59 4.81
C LEU A 227 12.84 3.10 4.62
N LEU A 228 13.87 3.82 5.08
CA LEU A 228 14.00 5.27 4.87
C LEU A 228 15.04 5.57 3.81
N THR A 229 14.71 6.53 2.98
CA THR A 229 15.61 7.21 2.03
C THR A 229 15.70 8.68 2.40
N ALA A 230 16.80 9.32 2.12
CA ALA A 230 16.97 10.76 2.34
C ALA A 230 16.40 11.60 1.19
#